data_b2b9e17c18186fb24274a878eb849710
#
_entry.id   b2b9e17c18186fb24274a878eb849710
#
_cell.length_a   1.000
_cell.length_b   1.000
_cell.length_c   1.000
_cell.angle_alpha   90.00
_cell.angle_beta   90.00
_cell.angle_gamma   90.00
#
_symmetry.space_group_name_H-M   'P 1'
#
loop_
_entity.id
_entity.type
_entity.pdbx_description
1 polymer ?
#
loop_
_entity_poly.entity_id
_entity_poly.type
_entity_poly.pdbx_seq_one_letter_code
_entity_poly.pdbx_strand_id
1 'polypeptide(L)'
;ENAGLVLLGKQAIDGDNNQIPQMLSAIWGRPQATFASGVEIDGDSARVVREVDAGLETIEVDLPAVISVDLRLNEARYVKLPDIMKAKKKPLDVVALAELGIEAGPQIKELSYAPPEERQRGIMVDDAAAIVAALNNKGLV
;
A
#
# COMPACT_ATOMS: atom_id res chain seq x y z
N GLU A 1 22.92 1.32 -1.99
CA GLU A 1 22.78 2.48 -1.10
C GLU A 1 22.52 2.03 0.34
N ASN A 2 22.99 2.80 1.30
CA ASN A 2 22.79 2.49 2.72
C ASN A 2 21.60 3.32 3.24
N ALA A 3 20.39 2.91 2.94
CA ALA A 3 19.18 3.61 3.38
C ALA A 3 18.89 3.34 4.86
N GLY A 4 18.68 4.41 5.64
CA GLY A 4 18.28 4.31 7.06
C GLY A 4 16.76 4.11 7.22
N LEU A 5 15.98 4.43 6.21
CA LEU A 5 14.51 4.29 6.22
C LEU A 5 14.00 4.12 4.80
N VAL A 6 13.09 3.18 4.61
CA VAL A 6 12.34 3.00 3.36
C VAL A 6 10.87 3.28 3.61
N LEU A 7 10.34 4.30 2.94
CA LEU A 7 8.92 4.65 2.98
C LEU A 7 8.24 4.21 1.69
N LEU A 8 7.12 3.53 1.82
CA LEU A 8 6.31 3.00 0.71
C LEU A 8 4.83 3.37 0.93
N GLY A 9 4.10 3.55 -0.15
CA GLY A 9 2.64 3.52 -0.06
C GLY A 9 2.14 2.17 0.44
N LYS A 10 1.02 2.15 1.17
CA LYS A 10 0.50 0.91 1.73
C LYS A 10 0.09 -0.11 0.66
N GLN A 11 -0.39 0.35 -0.47
CA GLN A 11 -0.91 -0.52 -1.53
C GLN A 11 -0.95 0.19 -2.88
N ALA A 12 -0.91 -0.59 -3.96
CA ALA A 12 -1.19 -0.14 -5.30
C ALA A 12 -2.70 -0.23 -5.57
N ILE A 13 -3.27 0.76 -6.28
CA ILE A 13 -4.71 0.89 -6.48
C ILE A 13 -5.30 -0.18 -7.42
N ASP A 14 -4.46 -0.81 -8.23
CA ASP A 14 -4.86 -1.84 -9.20
C ASP A 14 -5.10 -3.22 -8.55
N GLY A 15 -4.19 -3.63 -7.64
CA GLY A 15 -4.24 -4.96 -7.04
C GLY A 15 -4.69 -4.99 -5.58
N ASP A 16 -4.56 -3.91 -4.86
CA ASP A 16 -4.91 -3.75 -3.43
C ASP A 16 -4.32 -4.83 -2.49
N ASN A 17 -3.18 -5.43 -2.85
CA ASN A 17 -2.65 -6.60 -2.14
C ASN A 17 -1.94 -6.26 -0.82
N ASN A 18 -1.46 -5.05 -0.63
CA ASN A 18 -0.75 -4.60 0.59
C ASN A 18 0.49 -5.43 0.98
N GLN A 19 1.19 -6.04 0.04
CA GLN A 19 2.23 -7.04 0.34
C GLN A 19 3.66 -6.52 0.20
N ILE A 20 3.89 -5.51 -0.64
CA ILE A 20 5.26 -5.08 -1.00
C ILE A 20 6.10 -4.64 0.20
N PRO A 21 5.63 -3.80 1.12
CA PRO A 21 6.42 -3.37 2.27
C PRO A 21 6.82 -4.54 3.16
N GLN A 22 5.89 -5.45 3.43
CA GLN A 22 6.14 -6.62 4.28
C GLN A 22 7.13 -7.59 3.64
N MET A 23 7.01 -7.84 2.34
CA MET A 23 7.93 -8.68 1.59
C MET A 23 9.34 -8.05 1.55
N LEU A 24 9.43 -6.75 1.32
CA LEU A 24 10.70 -6.03 1.33
C LEU A 24 11.38 -6.11 2.69
N SER A 25 10.63 -5.88 3.77
CA SER A 25 11.13 -6.00 5.14
C SER A 25 11.69 -7.41 5.41
N ALA A 26 10.95 -8.44 5.04
CA ALA A 26 11.35 -9.82 5.23
C ALA A 26 12.63 -10.18 4.44
N ILE A 27 12.71 -9.78 3.16
CA ILE A 27 13.87 -10.04 2.30
C ILE A 27 15.10 -9.26 2.79
N TRP A 28 14.92 -8.02 3.21
CA TRP A 28 16.01 -7.17 3.70
C TRP A 28 16.43 -7.52 5.12
N GLY A 29 15.61 -8.25 5.87
CA GLY A 29 15.87 -8.61 7.26
C GLY A 29 15.84 -7.40 8.20
N ARG A 30 14.93 -6.47 7.97
CA ARG A 30 14.78 -5.23 8.75
C ARG A 30 13.38 -5.14 9.37
N PRO A 31 13.25 -4.41 10.51
CA PRO A 31 11.93 -4.14 11.10
C PRO A 31 10.96 -3.48 10.14
N GLN A 32 9.68 -3.66 10.40
CA GLN A 32 8.61 -3.04 9.63
C GLN A 32 7.55 -2.41 10.51
N ALA A 33 6.95 -1.33 10.00
CA ALA A 33 5.71 -0.77 10.52
C ALA A 33 4.78 -0.43 9.34
N THR A 34 3.62 -1.06 9.30
CA THR A 34 2.70 -0.97 8.15
C THR A 34 1.47 -0.12 8.48
N PHE A 35 0.88 0.52 7.44
CA PHE A 35 -0.32 1.33 7.55
C PHE A 35 -0.17 2.57 8.44
N ALA A 36 1.01 3.19 8.43
CA ALA A 36 1.32 4.34 9.27
C ALA A 36 0.44 5.55 8.95
N SER A 37 -0.24 6.07 9.96
CA SER A 37 -0.95 7.34 9.94
C SER A 37 -0.20 8.45 10.69
N GLY A 38 0.87 8.11 11.40
CA GLY A 38 1.80 9.03 12.04
C GLY A 38 3.18 8.40 12.16
N VAL A 39 4.23 9.18 11.91
CA VAL A 39 5.64 8.74 12.05
C VAL A 39 6.44 9.84 12.70
N GLU A 40 7.15 9.50 13.77
CA GLU A 40 8.07 10.36 14.47
C GLU A 40 9.42 9.65 14.57
N ILE A 41 10.49 10.31 14.11
CA ILE A 41 11.86 9.77 14.19
C ILE A 41 12.54 10.32 15.43
N ASP A 42 13.10 9.42 16.25
CA ASP A 42 13.86 9.76 17.45
C ASP A 42 15.18 8.98 17.47
N GLY A 43 16.25 9.65 17.07
CA GLY A 43 17.58 9.02 16.95
C GLY A 43 17.57 7.82 16.02
N ASP A 44 17.85 6.65 16.58
CA ASP A 44 17.96 5.38 15.86
C ASP A 44 16.64 4.58 15.89
N SER A 45 15.52 5.18 16.30
CA SER A 45 14.20 4.55 16.29
C SER A 45 13.14 5.40 15.61
N ALA A 46 12.03 4.77 15.25
CA ALA A 46 10.83 5.42 14.74
C ALA A 46 9.62 4.98 15.56
N ARG A 47 8.88 5.96 16.08
CA ARG A 47 7.57 5.76 16.69
C ARG A 47 6.51 5.91 15.61
N VAL A 48 5.72 4.86 15.41
CA VAL A 48 4.75 4.77 14.32
C VAL A 48 3.36 4.54 14.88
N VAL A 49 2.45 5.46 14.57
CA VAL A 49 1.01 5.28 14.80
C VAL A 49 0.41 4.62 13.57
N ARG A 50 -0.25 3.50 13.75
CA ARG A 50 -0.84 2.70 12.68
C ARG A 50 -2.29 2.36 13.00
N GLU A 51 -3.06 2.12 11.96
CA GLU A 51 -4.44 1.69 12.08
C GLU A 51 -4.54 0.16 11.99
N VAL A 52 -5.23 -0.42 12.92
CA VAL A 52 -5.55 -1.86 12.98
C VAL A 52 -7.04 -2.03 13.24
N ASP A 53 -7.58 -3.24 13.10
CA ASP A 53 -9.03 -3.48 13.26
C ASP A 53 -9.56 -3.05 14.63
N ALA A 54 -8.73 -3.14 15.68
CA ALA A 54 -9.08 -2.71 17.04
C ALA A 54 -8.98 -1.18 17.28
N GLY A 55 -8.49 -0.40 16.30
CA GLY A 55 -8.31 1.04 16.43
C GLY A 55 -6.89 1.50 16.08
N LEU A 56 -6.34 2.43 16.85
CA LEU A 56 -4.97 2.92 16.66
C LEU A 56 -4.00 2.17 17.57
N GLU A 57 -2.88 1.75 16.99
CA GLU A 57 -1.76 1.15 17.69
C GLU A 57 -0.52 2.02 17.50
N THR A 58 0.25 2.22 18.57
CA THR A 58 1.54 2.88 18.49
C THR A 58 2.64 1.87 18.74
N ILE A 59 3.54 1.73 17.78
CA ILE A 59 4.69 0.83 17.88
C ILE A 59 5.99 1.62 17.72
N GLU A 60 7.07 1.10 18.26
CA GLU A 60 8.43 1.61 18.06
C GLU A 60 9.24 0.56 17.30
N VAL A 61 10.00 0.99 16.32
CA VAL A 61 10.86 0.14 15.51
C VAL A 61 12.26 0.74 15.40
N ASP A 62 13.27 -0.11 15.47
CA ASP A 62 14.67 0.30 15.27
C ASP A 62 14.93 0.62 13.79
N LEU A 63 15.74 1.63 13.53
CA LEU A 63 16.22 1.96 12.19
C LEU A 63 17.53 1.19 11.90
N PRO A 64 17.76 0.76 10.65
CA PRO A 64 16.94 0.97 9.44
C PRO A 64 15.68 0.10 9.39
N ALA A 65 14.58 0.67 8.90
CA ALA A 65 13.27 0.02 8.87
C ALA A 65 12.53 0.25 7.55
N VAL A 66 11.49 -0.55 7.32
CA VAL A 66 10.52 -0.38 6.22
C VAL A 66 9.18 0.07 6.81
N ILE A 67 8.68 1.21 6.37
CA ILE A 67 7.40 1.75 6.82
C ILE A 67 6.47 1.92 5.62
N SER A 68 5.29 1.33 5.68
CA SER A 68 4.23 1.66 4.71
C SER A 68 3.29 2.71 5.28
N VAL A 69 2.91 3.66 4.44
CA VAL A 69 2.17 4.83 4.87
C VAL A 69 0.75 4.84 4.31
N ASP A 70 -0.20 5.22 5.15
CA ASP A 70 -1.57 5.52 4.77
C ASP A 70 -1.68 6.96 4.23
N LEU A 71 -2.70 7.22 3.44
CA LEU A 71 -2.97 8.54 2.87
C LEU A 71 -3.21 9.63 3.94
N ARG A 72 -3.53 9.25 5.18
CA ARG A 72 -3.74 10.16 6.33
C ARG A 72 -2.45 10.59 7.01
N LEU A 73 -1.28 10.06 6.61
CA LEU A 73 0.00 10.44 7.20
C LEU A 73 0.26 11.93 7.08
N ASN A 74 0.02 12.49 5.91
CA ASN A 74 0.21 13.91 5.60
C ASN A 74 -0.81 14.41 4.59
N GLU A 75 -1.14 15.68 4.68
CA GLU A 75 -1.80 16.39 3.60
C GLU A 75 -0.78 16.77 2.51
N ALA A 76 -1.11 16.49 1.24
CA ALA A 76 -0.24 16.79 0.11
C ALA A 76 -0.03 18.30 -0.04
N ARG A 77 1.23 18.73 -0.09
CA ARG A 77 1.59 20.14 -0.28
C ARG A 77 1.27 20.58 -1.71
N TYR A 78 0.76 21.81 -1.84
CA TYR A 78 0.59 22.41 -3.16
C TYR A 78 1.94 22.66 -3.83
N VAL A 79 2.09 22.18 -5.07
CA VAL A 79 3.33 22.33 -5.85
C VAL A 79 3.31 23.67 -6.59
N LYS A 80 4.21 24.56 -6.20
CA LYS A 80 4.36 25.88 -6.83
C LYS A 80 5.21 25.79 -8.10
N LEU A 81 4.99 26.69 -9.07
CA LEU A 81 5.74 26.71 -10.33
C LEU A 81 7.28 26.74 -10.13
N PRO A 82 7.85 27.53 -9.20
CA PRO A 82 9.30 27.50 -8.94
C PRO A 82 9.81 26.12 -8.52
N ASP A 83 9.02 25.34 -7.79
CA ASP A 83 9.41 24.01 -7.32
C ASP A 83 9.41 23.00 -8.48
N ILE A 84 8.48 23.12 -9.42
CA ILE A 84 8.48 22.35 -10.68
C ILE A 84 9.74 22.63 -11.47
N MET A 85 10.14 23.91 -11.59
CA MET A 85 11.35 24.31 -12.32
C MET A 85 12.63 23.82 -11.64
N LYS A 86 12.67 23.81 -10.30
CA LYS A 86 13.79 23.24 -9.54
C LYS A 86 13.87 21.72 -9.69
N ALA A 87 12.73 21.03 -9.65
CA ALA A 87 12.67 19.58 -9.80
C ALA A 87 13.24 19.12 -11.16
N LYS A 88 12.95 19.84 -12.25
CA LYS A 88 13.48 19.53 -13.58
C LYS A 88 15.01 19.63 -13.70
N LYS A 89 15.65 20.32 -12.76
CA LYS A 89 17.12 20.51 -12.74
C LYS A 89 17.84 19.53 -11.81
N LYS A 90 17.08 18.71 -11.05
CA LYS A 90 17.69 17.71 -10.18
C LYS A 90 18.24 16.56 -11.00
N PRO A 91 19.35 15.94 -10.56
CA PRO A 91 19.89 14.76 -11.22
C PRO A 91 18.86 13.62 -11.15
N LEU A 92 18.77 12.86 -12.24
CA LEU A 92 17.94 11.66 -12.36
C LEU A 92 18.82 10.56 -12.96
N ASP A 93 19.22 9.61 -12.13
CA ASP A 93 20.02 8.47 -12.55
C ASP A 93 19.08 7.36 -13.04
N VAL A 94 19.29 6.93 -14.28
CA VAL A 94 18.54 5.82 -14.88
C VAL A 94 19.44 4.60 -14.92
N VAL A 95 19.12 3.60 -14.13
CA VAL A 95 19.86 2.35 -14.05
C VAL A 95 19.07 1.25 -14.75
N ALA A 96 19.64 0.61 -15.76
CA ALA A 96 19.01 -0.50 -16.45
C ALA A 96 18.94 -1.72 -15.52
N LEU A 97 17.84 -2.50 -15.59
CA LEU A 97 17.66 -3.70 -14.78
C LEU A 97 18.82 -4.70 -14.93
N ALA A 98 19.36 -4.82 -16.15
CA ALA A 98 20.51 -5.69 -16.44
C ALA A 98 21.79 -5.28 -15.68
N GLU A 99 21.96 -4.00 -15.36
CA GLU A 99 23.12 -3.49 -14.61
C GLU A 99 23.05 -3.85 -13.12
N LEU A 100 21.85 -4.19 -12.61
CA LEU A 100 21.65 -4.61 -11.24
C LEU A 100 22.02 -6.08 -11.01
N GLY A 101 22.34 -6.85 -12.06
CA GLY A 101 22.67 -8.26 -11.97
C GLY A 101 21.51 -9.15 -11.48
N ILE A 102 20.27 -8.69 -11.67
CA ILE A 102 19.06 -9.37 -11.24
C ILE A 102 18.38 -9.99 -12.45
N GLU A 103 18.20 -11.31 -12.45
CA GLU A 103 17.32 -11.99 -13.39
C GLU A 103 15.88 -11.95 -12.88
N ALA A 104 15.15 -10.92 -13.27
CA ALA A 104 13.71 -10.80 -12.98
C ALA A 104 12.92 -11.20 -14.22
N GLY A 105 12.42 -12.45 -14.22
CA GLY A 105 11.47 -12.91 -15.22
C GLY A 105 10.03 -12.81 -14.69
N PRO A 106 9.04 -12.51 -15.54
CA PRO A 106 7.64 -12.53 -15.14
C PRO A 106 7.23 -13.96 -14.74
N GLN A 107 6.71 -14.09 -13.51
CA GLN A 107 6.17 -15.37 -13.03
C GLN A 107 4.75 -15.63 -13.56
N ILE A 108 4.10 -14.58 -14.06
CA ILE A 108 2.73 -14.59 -14.56
C ILE A 108 2.75 -14.06 -16.00
N LYS A 109 2.07 -14.75 -16.91
CA LYS A 109 1.82 -14.30 -18.26
C LYS A 109 0.38 -13.83 -18.39
N GLU A 110 0.20 -12.57 -18.72
CA GLU A 110 -1.11 -12.01 -19.05
C GLU A 110 -1.58 -12.58 -20.40
N LEU A 111 -2.78 -13.17 -20.42
CA LEU A 111 -3.34 -13.77 -21.63
C LEU A 111 -4.38 -12.89 -22.28
N SER A 112 -5.23 -12.24 -21.48
CA SER A 112 -6.29 -11.33 -21.96
C SER A 112 -6.79 -10.43 -20.84
N TYR A 113 -7.42 -9.34 -21.22
CA TYR A 113 -8.16 -8.45 -20.33
C TYR A 113 -9.63 -8.46 -20.75
N ALA A 114 -10.52 -8.52 -19.78
CA ALA A 114 -11.94 -8.35 -19.99
C ALA A 114 -12.48 -7.40 -18.89
N PRO A 115 -13.44 -6.54 -19.23
CA PRO A 115 -14.13 -5.77 -18.19
C PRO A 115 -14.88 -6.75 -17.26
N PRO A 116 -15.07 -6.39 -15.99
CA PRO A 116 -15.91 -7.18 -15.09
C PRO A 116 -17.34 -7.26 -15.64
N GLU A 117 -18.00 -8.38 -15.37
CA GLU A 117 -19.40 -8.54 -15.73
C GLU A 117 -20.26 -7.45 -15.07
N GLU A 118 -21.21 -6.89 -15.84
CA GLU A 118 -22.13 -5.90 -15.31
C GLU A 118 -22.99 -6.53 -14.21
N ARG A 119 -22.94 -5.92 -13.03
CA ARG A 119 -23.79 -6.36 -11.92
C ARG A 119 -25.24 -5.98 -12.20
N GLN A 120 -26.12 -6.96 -12.17
CA GLN A 120 -27.55 -6.70 -12.21
C GLN A 120 -27.99 -5.94 -10.96
N ARG A 121 -28.98 -5.06 -11.12
CA ARG A 121 -29.58 -4.36 -9.99
C ARG A 121 -30.16 -5.39 -9.01
N GLY A 122 -29.87 -5.21 -7.72
CA GLY A 122 -30.48 -6.04 -6.68
C GLY A 122 -32.00 -5.89 -6.61
N ILE A 123 -32.64 -6.83 -5.92
CA ILE A 123 -34.08 -6.76 -5.62
C ILE A 123 -34.30 -5.90 -4.35
N MET A 124 -35.36 -5.11 -4.38
CA MET A 124 -35.85 -4.46 -3.16
C MET A 124 -36.77 -5.46 -2.42
N VAL A 125 -36.64 -5.52 -1.11
CA VAL A 125 -37.48 -6.36 -0.25
C VAL A 125 -38.09 -5.49 0.85
N ASP A 126 -39.27 -5.88 1.32
CA ASP A 126 -40.07 -5.04 2.20
C ASP A 126 -39.68 -5.18 3.68
N ASP A 127 -39.13 -6.34 4.07
CA ASP A 127 -38.79 -6.62 5.46
C ASP A 127 -37.59 -7.58 5.61
N ALA A 128 -37.16 -7.78 6.84
CA ALA A 128 -36.04 -8.65 7.17
C ALA A 128 -36.30 -10.13 6.86
N ALA A 129 -37.55 -10.59 6.97
CA ALA A 129 -37.93 -11.97 6.66
C ALA A 129 -37.79 -12.24 5.15
N ALA A 130 -38.16 -11.27 4.31
CA ALA A 130 -37.97 -11.34 2.87
C ALA A 130 -36.51 -11.35 2.47
N ILE A 131 -35.61 -10.61 3.19
CA ILE A 131 -34.17 -10.68 2.97
C ILE A 131 -33.65 -12.09 3.25
N VAL A 132 -34.00 -12.66 4.40
CA VAL A 132 -33.57 -14.01 4.80
C VAL A 132 -34.07 -15.05 3.79
N ALA A 133 -35.32 -14.95 3.35
CA ALA A 133 -35.87 -15.85 2.33
C ALA A 133 -35.13 -15.73 0.99
N ALA A 134 -34.79 -14.51 0.57
CA ALA A 134 -34.04 -14.28 -0.66
C ALA A 134 -32.60 -14.83 -0.59
N LEU A 135 -31.93 -14.72 0.57
CA LEU A 135 -30.61 -15.29 0.82
C LEU A 135 -30.63 -16.81 0.84
N ASN A 136 -31.63 -17.41 1.53
CA ASN A 136 -31.83 -18.86 1.55
C ASN A 136 -32.05 -19.42 0.13
N ASN A 137 -32.87 -18.78 -0.67
CA ASN A 137 -33.12 -19.19 -2.06
C ASN A 137 -31.85 -19.15 -2.93
N LYS A 138 -30.86 -18.36 -2.55
CA LYS A 138 -29.54 -18.28 -3.20
C LYS A 138 -28.49 -19.19 -2.59
N GLY A 139 -28.83 -19.93 -1.51
CA GLY A 139 -27.90 -20.79 -0.80
C GLY A 139 -26.78 -20.05 -0.06
N LEU A 140 -27.07 -18.82 0.38
CA LEU A 140 -26.08 -17.97 1.06
C LEU A 140 -26.22 -18.00 2.58
N VAL A 141 -27.34 -18.49 3.11
CA VAL A 141 -27.61 -18.74 4.54
C VAL A 141 -28.50 -19.97 4.68
#